data_1f720952e81fb1bd6a86c75018ea5700
#
_entry.id   1f720952e81fb1bd6a86c75018ea5700
#
_cell.length_a   1.000
_cell.length_b   1.000
_cell.length_c   1.000
_cell.angle_alpha   90.00
_cell.angle_beta   90.00
_cell.angle_gamma   90.00
#
_symmetry.space_group_name_H-M   'P 1'
#
loop_
_entity.id
_entity.type
_entity.pdbx_description
1 polymer ?
#
loop_
_entity_poly.entity_id
_entity_poly.type
_entity_poly.pdbx_seq_one_letter_code
_entity_poly.pdbx_strand_id
1 'polypeptide(L)'
;MFKTIKKIKYFYVFLIIFLFLIFLLSRGCVYDKKDLSYGVTFSLKQAESLGLDWQETYISILNDLKVKKIRLAAYWDEIESEKDNYGWDDLDWQIKKASEANAEIILAVGGRLPRWPECHFPKWIENIPQAEKNKQLLEYIELTINRHKNNKNIVAWQVENEPFLINFGECPKLDKGLLDMEIALVKSLDNRPIVVTDSGELSAWVPAARRADIFGTTMYRDTYSKLLRSYVHYPIEPGFFRFKKNITRLFSSPEKWVVIELQAEPWGPVPFQELPKKERDITMSLDKFKDMIDFSRKTGFKEFYLWGVEWWYWEWKVNGDGRFWEEAGKLF
;
A
#
# COMPACT_ATOMS: atom_id res chain seq x y z
N MET A 1 6.86 44.12 26.60
CA MET A 1 5.62 43.83 25.93
C MET A 1 5.61 44.12 24.43
N PHE A 2 5.89 45.35 23.96
CA PHE A 2 5.90 45.68 22.52
C PHE A 2 6.90 44.89 21.64
N LYS A 3 8.10 44.55 22.13
CA LYS A 3 9.09 43.78 21.38
C LYS A 3 8.65 42.30 21.15
N THR A 4 7.89 41.74 22.10
CA THR A 4 7.39 40.35 21.99
C THR A 4 6.26 40.25 20.98
N ILE A 5 5.35 41.23 20.95
CA ILE A 5 4.24 41.31 19.99
C ILE A 5 4.77 41.43 18.54
N LYS A 6 5.81 42.24 18.31
CA LYS A 6 6.46 42.34 16.98
C LYS A 6 7.08 41.02 16.53
N LYS A 7 7.76 40.30 17.44
CA LYS A 7 8.36 38.97 17.09
C LYS A 7 7.27 37.95 16.73
N ILE A 8 6.17 37.92 17.44
CA ILE A 8 5.02 37.05 17.16
C ILE A 8 4.43 37.38 15.78
N LYS A 9 4.25 38.67 15.46
CA LYS A 9 3.73 39.09 14.14
C LYS A 9 4.65 38.67 13.00
N TYR A 10 5.95 38.84 13.14
CA TYR A 10 6.93 38.41 12.12
C TYR A 10 6.96 36.90 11.96
N PHE A 11 6.80 36.14 13.05
CA PHE A 11 6.70 34.69 12.98
C PHE A 11 5.49 34.23 12.15
N TYR A 12 4.30 34.79 12.38
CA TYR A 12 3.10 34.47 11.59
C TYR A 12 3.22 34.89 10.12
N VAL A 13 3.80 36.06 9.85
CA VAL A 13 4.05 36.49 8.47
C VAL A 13 5.02 35.52 7.76
N PHE A 14 6.11 35.14 8.42
CA PHE A 14 7.06 34.17 7.90
C PHE A 14 6.36 32.79 7.66
N LEU A 15 5.55 32.33 8.61
CA LEU A 15 4.80 31.08 8.50
C LEU A 15 3.83 31.12 7.31
N ILE A 16 3.10 32.21 7.13
CA ILE A 16 2.18 32.38 5.99
C ILE A 16 2.94 32.36 4.65
N ILE A 17 4.04 33.11 4.56
CA ILE A 17 4.87 33.12 3.34
C ILE A 17 5.45 31.73 3.08
N PHE A 18 5.93 31.04 4.11
CA PHE A 18 6.46 29.67 3.99
C PHE A 18 5.39 28.69 3.54
N LEU A 19 4.19 28.71 4.11
CA LEU A 19 3.07 27.88 3.68
C LEU A 19 2.61 28.23 2.25
N PHE A 20 2.63 29.51 1.88
CA PHE A 20 2.30 29.93 0.53
C PHE A 20 3.35 29.47 -0.49
N LEU A 21 4.63 29.52 -0.15
CA LEU A 21 5.70 28.96 -0.98
C LEU A 21 5.58 27.44 -1.13
N ILE A 22 5.28 26.71 -0.06
CA ILE A 22 4.99 25.27 -0.11
C ILE A 22 3.79 25.03 -1.04
N PHE A 23 2.73 25.80 -0.90
CA PHE A 23 1.56 25.70 -1.77
C PHE A 23 1.90 25.93 -3.24
N LEU A 24 2.68 26.96 -3.57
CA LEU A 24 3.12 27.23 -4.95
C LEU A 24 4.02 26.10 -5.49
N LEU A 25 4.96 25.60 -4.69
CA LEU A 25 5.85 24.51 -5.08
C LEU A 25 5.11 23.19 -5.26
N SER A 26 4.02 22.98 -4.52
CA SER A 26 3.19 21.78 -4.64
C SER A 26 2.29 21.77 -5.88
N ARG A 27 2.04 22.90 -6.51
CA ARG A 27 1.15 23.02 -7.70
C ARG A 27 1.80 22.59 -9.02
N GLY A 28 3.11 22.43 -9.05
CA GLY A 28 3.80 22.02 -10.29
C GLY A 28 3.45 20.60 -10.70
N CYS A 29 2.86 20.40 -11.88
CA CYS A 29 2.64 19.08 -12.48
C CYS A 29 3.84 18.68 -13.36
N VAL A 30 4.22 17.40 -13.33
CA VAL A 30 5.10 16.81 -14.34
C VAL A 30 4.23 15.93 -15.22
N TYR A 31 4.12 16.28 -16.49
CA TYR A 31 3.45 15.43 -17.47
C TYR A 31 4.51 14.51 -18.09
N ASP A 32 4.72 13.35 -17.49
CA ASP A 32 5.54 12.31 -18.08
C ASP A 32 4.61 11.19 -18.56
N LYS A 33 4.33 11.18 -19.87
CA LYS A 33 3.48 10.15 -20.49
C LYS A 33 4.27 8.88 -20.89
N LYS A 34 5.60 8.93 -20.75
CA LYS A 34 6.48 7.83 -21.20
C LYS A 34 6.88 6.97 -20.03
N ASP A 35 6.89 5.68 -20.26
CA ASP A 35 7.42 4.66 -19.34
C ASP A 35 6.67 4.54 -18.00
N LEU A 36 5.34 4.73 -17.98
CA LEU A 36 4.53 4.45 -16.81
C LEU A 36 4.20 2.95 -16.76
N SER A 37 4.32 2.36 -15.59
CA SER A 37 4.02 0.96 -15.32
C SER A 37 2.97 0.84 -14.25
N TYR A 38 1.95 0.04 -14.52
CA TYR A 38 0.88 -0.25 -13.58
C TYR A 38 0.91 -1.72 -13.17
N GLY A 39 0.65 -1.96 -11.91
CA GLY A 39 0.41 -3.26 -11.30
C GLY A 39 -0.81 -3.20 -10.42
N VAL A 40 -1.08 -4.26 -9.68
CA VAL A 40 -2.17 -4.33 -8.71
C VAL A 40 -1.67 -4.91 -7.38
N THR A 41 -2.33 -4.55 -6.28
CA THR A 41 -2.27 -5.32 -5.05
C THR A 41 -3.44 -6.30 -5.06
N PHE A 42 -3.17 -7.58 -4.80
CA PHE A 42 -4.19 -8.61 -4.66
C PHE A 42 -4.16 -9.23 -3.26
N SER A 43 -5.35 -9.45 -2.70
CA SER A 43 -5.55 -10.11 -1.42
C SER A 43 -6.63 -11.18 -1.55
N LEU A 44 -6.26 -12.43 -1.28
CA LEU A 44 -7.22 -13.53 -1.21
C LEU A 44 -8.30 -13.24 -0.14
N LYS A 45 -7.90 -12.72 1.03
CA LYS A 45 -8.84 -12.34 2.12
C LYS A 45 -9.89 -11.33 1.66
N GLN A 46 -9.48 -10.36 0.84
CA GLN A 46 -10.43 -9.37 0.29
C GLN A 46 -11.38 -10.02 -0.70
N ALA A 47 -10.89 -10.87 -1.58
CA ALA A 47 -11.75 -11.59 -2.52
C ALA A 47 -12.78 -12.47 -1.79
N GLU A 48 -12.35 -13.22 -0.78
CA GLU A 48 -13.24 -14.04 0.06
C GLU A 48 -14.27 -13.20 0.83
N SER A 49 -13.85 -12.06 1.39
CA SER A 49 -14.77 -11.14 2.09
C SER A 49 -15.87 -10.58 1.19
N LEU A 50 -15.62 -10.54 -0.12
CA LEU A 50 -16.58 -10.15 -1.16
C LEU A 50 -17.41 -11.33 -1.67
N GLY A 51 -17.22 -12.54 -1.13
CA GLY A 51 -17.88 -13.76 -1.59
C GLY A 51 -17.44 -14.24 -2.97
N LEU A 52 -16.26 -13.85 -3.40
CA LEU A 52 -15.67 -14.26 -4.67
C LEU A 52 -14.88 -15.57 -4.52
N ASP A 53 -14.84 -16.37 -5.57
CA ASP A 53 -13.80 -17.37 -5.75
C ASP A 53 -12.47 -16.61 -5.98
N TRP A 54 -11.58 -16.64 -4.99
CA TRP A 54 -10.33 -15.90 -5.06
C TRP A 54 -9.39 -16.46 -6.12
N GLN A 55 -9.42 -17.76 -6.40
CA GLN A 55 -8.60 -18.39 -7.43
C GLN A 55 -9.07 -17.97 -8.83
N GLU A 56 -10.38 -18.03 -9.09
CA GLU A 56 -10.94 -17.53 -10.34
C GLU A 56 -10.66 -16.05 -10.55
N THR A 57 -10.83 -15.25 -9.49
CA THR A 57 -10.52 -13.81 -9.50
C THR A 57 -9.05 -13.56 -9.85
N TYR A 58 -8.12 -14.29 -9.21
CA TYR A 58 -6.69 -14.15 -9.45
C TYR A 58 -6.28 -14.52 -10.86
N ILE A 59 -6.83 -15.62 -11.38
CA ILE A 59 -6.59 -16.07 -12.77
C ILE A 59 -7.12 -15.03 -13.76
N SER A 60 -8.29 -14.44 -13.52
CA SER A 60 -8.83 -13.39 -14.39
C SER A 60 -7.96 -12.12 -14.38
N ILE A 61 -7.38 -11.74 -13.23
CA ILE A 61 -6.43 -10.63 -13.14
C ILE A 61 -5.20 -10.89 -14.04
N LEU A 62 -4.67 -12.11 -14.00
CA LEU A 62 -3.47 -12.45 -14.76
C LEU A 62 -3.74 -12.63 -16.26
N ASN A 63 -4.87 -13.23 -16.63
CA ASN A 63 -5.16 -13.63 -18.01
C ASN A 63 -5.98 -12.58 -18.77
N ASP A 64 -7.03 -12.01 -18.17
CA ASP A 64 -7.93 -11.08 -18.85
C ASP A 64 -7.36 -9.65 -18.81
N LEU A 65 -6.93 -9.17 -17.63
CA LEU A 65 -6.26 -7.87 -17.49
C LEU A 65 -4.80 -7.92 -17.94
N LYS A 66 -4.19 -9.11 -18.00
CA LYS A 66 -2.78 -9.32 -18.37
C LYS A 66 -1.79 -8.58 -17.47
N VAL A 67 -2.12 -8.46 -16.20
CA VAL A 67 -1.29 -7.80 -15.19
C VAL A 67 0.10 -8.44 -15.16
N LYS A 68 1.15 -7.61 -15.19
CA LYS A 68 2.57 -8.04 -15.16
C LYS A 68 3.31 -7.62 -13.89
N LYS A 69 2.66 -6.90 -12.99
CA LYS A 69 3.21 -6.52 -11.70
C LYS A 69 2.14 -6.71 -10.64
N ILE A 70 2.44 -7.54 -9.65
CA ILE A 70 1.49 -7.84 -8.59
C ILE A 70 2.15 -7.76 -7.23
N ARG A 71 1.47 -7.15 -6.28
CA ARG A 71 1.85 -7.16 -4.88
C ARG A 71 0.99 -8.18 -4.16
N LEU A 72 1.63 -9.12 -3.48
CA LEU A 72 1.01 -10.17 -2.67
C LEU A 72 1.42 -10.01 -1.21
N ALA A 73 0.67 -10.62 -0.31
CA ALA A 73 0.96 -10.65 1.13
C ALA A 73 1.02 -12.08 1.64
N ALA A 74 2.07 -12.39 2.39
CA ALA A 74 2.18 -13.63 3.16
C ALA A 74 1.52 -13.38 4.53
N TYR A 75 0.21 -13.68 4.63
CA TYR A 75 -0.55 -13.45 5.86
C TYR A 75 -0.19 -14.50 6.92
N TRP A 76 0.42 -14.08 8.02
CA TRP A 76 0.90 -14.99 9.06
C TRP A 76 -0.23 -15.78 9.72
N ASP A 77 -1.36 -15.13 9.98
CA ASP A 77 -2.55 -15.77 10.56
C ASP A 77 -3.20 -16.83 9.65
N GLU A 78 -3.00 -16.75 8.32
CA GLU A 78 -3.45 -17.79 7.38
C GLU A 78 -2.42 -18.93 7.26
N ILE A 79 -1.15 -18.56 7.14
CA ILE A 79 -0.08 -19.53 6.89
C ILE A 79 0.22 -20.36 8.14
N GLU A 80 0.17 -19.76 9.33
CA GLU A 80 0.43 -20.44 10.61
C GLU A 80 -0.73 -20.20 11.59
N SER A 81 -1.94 -20.60 11.20
CA SER A 81 -3.13 -20.46 12.04
C SER A 81 -3.01 -21.24 13.37
N GLU A 82 -2.26 -22.33 13.39
CA GLU A 82 -1.86 -23.12 14.55
C GLU A 82 -0.34 -23.16 14.63
N LYS A 83 0.20 -23.05 15.84
CA LYS A 83 1.64 -23.00 16.08
C LYS A 83 2.39 -24.19 15.45
N ASP A 84 3.47 -23.89 14.72
CA ASP A 84 4.34 -24.86 14.04
C ASP A 84 3.63 -25.68 12.93
N ASN A 85 2.40 -25.28 12.53
CA ASN A 85 1.64 -25.90 11.46
C ASN A 85 1.44 -24.91 10.29
N TYR A 86 2.21 -25.09 9.22
CA TYR A 86 2.29 -24.12 8.11
C TYR A 86 1.51 -24.58 6.88
N GLY A 87 0.48 -23.84 6.51
CA GLY A 87 -0.33 -24.00 5.28
C GLY A 87 0.14 -23.05 4.16
N TRP A 88 1.08 -23.49 3.35
CA TRP A 88 1.65 -22.68 2.27
C TRP A 88 0.88 -22.74 0.94
N ASP A 89 -0.07 -23.63 0.81
CA ASP A 89 -0.66 -24.03 -0.48
C ASP A 89 -1.24 -22.85 -1.25
N ASP A 90 -1.93 -21.94 -0.60
CA ASP A 90 -2.57 -20.79 -1.25
C ASP A 90 -1.54 -19.75 -1.71
N LEU A 91 -0.54 -19.45 -0.89
CA LEU A 91 0.52 -18.52 -1.28
C LEU A 91 1.40 -19.12 -2.39
N ASP A 92 1.79 -20.38 -2.28
CA ASP A 92 2.55 -21.11 -3.29
C ASP A 92 1.81 -21.11 -4.63
N TRP A 93 0.50 -21.35 -4.59
CA TRP A 93 -0.35 -21.32 -5.77
C TRP A 93 -0.39 -19.94 -6.43
N GLN A 94 -0.58 -18.86 -5.65
CA GLN A 94 -0.57 -17.48 -6.15
C GLN A 94 0.77 -17.15 -6.81
N ILE A 95 1.89 -17.44 -6.14
CA ILE A 95 3.24 -17.21 -6.66
C ILE A 95 3.49 -18.01 -7.93
N LYS A 96 3.06 -19.28 -7.96
CA LYS A 96 3.18 -20.13 -9.14
C LYS A 96 2.39 -19.55 -10.32
N LYS A 97 1.14 -19.16 -10.12
CA LYS A 97 0.29 -18.61 -11.19
C LYS A 97 0.81 -17.27 -11.73
N ALA A 98 1.29 -16.38 -10.85
CA ALA A 98 1.97 -15.17 -11.29
C ALA A 98 3.23 -15.47 -12.12
N SER A 99 4.01 -16.47 -11.70
CA SER A 99 5.21 -16.90 -12.44
C SER A 99 4.87 -17.49 -13.81
N GLU A 100 3.83 -18.33 -13.91
CA GLU A 100 3.31 -18.87 -15.18
C GLU A 100 2.87 -17.74 -16.13
N ALA A 101 2.31 -16.66 -15.60
CA ALA A 101 1.93 -15.46 -16.34
C ALA A 101 3.09 -14.50 -16.63
N ASN A 102 4.32 -14.80 -16.19
CA ASN A 102 5.49 -13.90 -16.22
C ASN A 102 5.22 -12.54 -15.56
N ALA A 103 4.52 -12.53 -14.43
CA ALA A 103 4.30 -11.35 -13.63
C ALA A 103 5.41 -11.20 -12.57
N GLU A 104 5.89 -9.97 -12.38
CA GLU A 104 6.79 -9.59 -11.30
C GLU A 104 6.01 -9.49 -9.99
N ILE A 105 6.57 -10.01 -8.90
CA ILE A 105 5.92 -10.06 -7.58
C ILE A 105 6.69 -9.21 -6.60
N ILE A 106 6.00 -8.29 -5.91
CA ILE A 106 6.44 -7.78 -4.61
C ILE A 106 5.73 -8.62 -3.55
N LEU A 107 6.49 -9.36 -2.74
CA LEU A 107 5.92 -10.16 -1.66
C LEU A 107 6.09 -9.44 -0.32
N ALA A 108 4.96 -9.08 0.30
CA ALA A 108 4.94 -8.47 1.62
C ALA A 108 5.00 -9.53 2.72
N VAL A 109 5.90 -9.34 3.68
CA VAL A 109 6.15 -10.20 4.85
C VAL A 109 6.16 -9.36 6.11
N GLY A 110 5.81 -9.97 7.23
CA GLY A 110 5.74 -9.30 8.53
C GLY A 110 4.42 -9.57 9.25
N GLY A 111 4.17 -8.83 10.31
CA GLY A 111 2.93 -8.91 11.07
C GLY A 111 1.89 -7.91 10.61
N ARG A 112 2.32 -6.73 10.13
CA ARG A 112 1.46 -5.71 9.57
C ARG A 112 1.53 -5.74 8.05
N LEU A 113 0.45 -6.15 7.41
CA LEU A 113 0.37 -6.40 5.98
C LEU A 113 -0.83 -5.69 5.35
N PRO A 114 -0.86 -5.52 4.02
CA PRO A 114 -1.97 -4.88 3.32
C PRO A 114 -3.33 -5.52 3.63
N ARG A 115 -4.37 -4.73 3.71
CA ARG A 115 -5.76 -5.04 4.01
C ARG A 115 -6.08 -5.03 5.50
N TRP A 116 -7.31 -4.59 5.77
CA TRP A 116 -7.87 -4.60 7.12
C TRP A 116 -7.89 -6.03 7.70
N PRO A 117 -7.54 -6.23 8.97
CA PRO A 117 -7.27 -5.24 10.03
C PRO A 117 -5.85 -4.65 10.04
N GLU A 118 -5.05 -4.79 9.01
CA GLU A 118 -3.65 -4.42 8.84
C GLU A 118 -2.67 -5.33 9.61
N CYS A 119 -2.98 -5.76 10.82
CA CYS A 119 -2.16 -6.70 11.57
C CYS A 119 -2.76 -8.10 11.54
N HIS A 120 -1.99 -9.02 10.98
CA HIS A 120 -2.38 -10.39 10.68
C HIS A 120 -1.59 -11.38 11.53
N PHE A 121 -1.70 -11.20 12.85
CA PHE A 121 -1.08 -12.10 13.81
C PHE A 121 -1.95 -13.32 14.08
N PRO A 122 -1.40 -14.54 14.11
CA PRO A 122 -2.17 -15.73 14.47
C PRO A 122 -2.65 -15.67 15.93
N LYS A 123 -3.82 -16.23 16.21
CA LYS A 123 -4.46 -16.15 17.54
C LYS A 123 -3.61 -16.77 18.65
N TRP A 124 -2.83 -17.79 18.32
CA TRP A 124 -2.02 -18.51 19.32
C TRP A 124 -0.92 -17.65 19.95
N ILE A 125 -0.49 -16.51 19.30
CA ILE A 125 0.51 -15.61 19.89
C ILE A 125 -0.08 -14.63 20.92
N GLU A 126 -1.40 -14.48 21.03
CA GLU A 126 -2.02 -13.42 21.83
C GLU A 126 -1.54 -13.45 23.29
N ASN A 127 -1.39 -14.64 23.86
CA ASN A 127 -1.10 -14.84 25.28
C ASN A 127 0.38 -15.15 25.60
N ILE A 128 1.30 -15.01 24.64
CA ILE A 128 2.73 -15.22 24.90
C ILE A 128 3.45 -13.88 25.15
N PRO A 129 4.61 -13.87 25.84
CA PRO A 129 5.35 -12.64 26.12
C PRO A 129 5.81 -11.92 24.85
N GLN A 130 5.92 -10.58 24.88
CA GLN A 130 6.28 -9.78 23.70
C GLN A 130 7.62 -10.20 23.07
N ALA A 131 8.62 -10.51 23.88
CA ALA A 131 9.91 -10.98 23.37
C ALA A 131 9.79 -12.30 22.57
N GLU A 132 8.90 -13.21 23.00
CA GLU A 132 8.63 -14.43 22.26
C GLU A 132 7.81 -14.16 21.00
N LYS A 133 6.84 -13.23 21.04
CA LYS A 133 6.11 -12.78 19.83
C LYS A 133 7.08 -12.28 18.76
N ASN A 134 8.02 -11.42 19.15
CA ASN A 134 9.01 -10.86 18.24
C ASN A 134 9.90 -11.97 17.65
N LYS A 135 10.29 -12.95 18.47
CA LYS A 135 11.07 -14.11 18.01
C LYS A 135 10.29 -14.95 17.00
N GLN A 136 9.04 -15.27 17.30
CA GLN A 136 8.17 -16.04 16.40
C GLN A 136 7.91 -15.31 15.07
N LEU A 137 7.72 -13.98 15.10
CA LEU A 137 7.60 -13.17 13.89
C LEU A 137 8.87 -13.26 13.02
N LEU A 138 10.05 -13.15 13.62
CA LEU A 138 11.32 -13.26 12.88
C LEU A 138 11.50 -14.69 12.31
N GLU A 139 11.15 -15.73 13.05
CA GLU A 139 11.17 -17.12 12.56
C GLU A 139 10.21 -17.32 11.39
N TYR A 140 8.99 -16.77 11.48
CA TYR A 140 8.01 -16.80 10.38
C TYR A 140 8.52 -16.07 9.12
N ILE A 141 9.11 -14.88 9.27
CA ILE A 141 9.72 -14.14 8.16
C ILE A 141 10.84 -14.97 7.52
N GLU A 142 11.73 -15.55 8.33
CA GLU A 142 12.84 -16.40 7.86
C GLU A 142 12.32 -17.59 7.04
N LEU A 143 11.31 -18.30 7.53
CA LEU A 143 10.69 -19.43 6.83
C LEU A 143 10.09 -18.99 5.48
N THR A 144 9.36 -17.87 5.48
CA THR A 144 8.74 -17.32 4.26
C THR A 144 9.79 -16.99 3.20
N ILE A 145 10.85 -16.27 3.59
CA ILE A 145 11.93 -15.91 2.68
C ILE A 145 12.64 -17.16 2.14
N ASN A 146 13.04 -18.08 3.03
CA ASN A 146 13.76 -19.31 2.65
C ASN A 146 12.95 -20.18 1.68
N ARG A 147 11.62 -20.24 1.86
CA ARG A 147 10.73 -20.97 0.96
C ARG A 147 10.69 -20.39 -0.44
N HIS A 148 10.61 -19.08 -0.56
CA HIS A 148 10.28 -18.42 -1.82
C HIS A 148 11.47 -17.73 -2.51
N LYS A 149 12.64 -17.57 -1.88
CA LYS A 149 13.81 -16.86 -2.43
C LYS A 149 14.34 -17.42 -3.75
N ASN A 150 14.05 -18.67 -4.08
CA ASN A 150 14.47 -19.26 -5.37
C ASN A 150 13.53 -18.90 -6.53
N ASN A 151 12.36 -18.29 -6.26
CA ASN A 151 11.45 -17.86 -7.32
C ASN A 151 11.94 -16.53 -7.92
N LYS A 152 12.25 -16.56 -9.22
CA LYS A 152 12.82 -15.40 -9.94
C LYS A 152 11.81 -14.28 -10.21
N ASN A 153 10.52 -14.59 -10.14
CA ASN A 153 9.46 -13.60 -10.36
C ASN A 153 9.20 -12.74 -9.13
N ILE A 154 9.62 -13.15 -7.93
CA ILE A 154 9.68 -12.25 -6.78
C ILE A 154 10.85 -11.30 -7.01
N VAL A 155 10.56 -10.03 -7.24
CA VAL A 155 11.55 -9.00 -7.57
C VAL A 155 11.94 -8.13 -6.37
N ALA A 156 11.15 -8.12 -5.31
CA ALA A 156 11.41 -7.39 -4.08
C ALA A 156 10.64 -7.99 -2.89
N TRP A 157 11.15 -7.78 -1.69
CA TRP A 157 10.49 -8.10 -0.43
C TRP A 157 9.98 -6.82 0.21
N GLN A 158 8.68 -6.76 0.49
CA GLN A 158 8.17 -5.68 1.34
C GLN A 158 8.19 -6.15 2.79
N VAL A 159 8.80 -5.36 3.68
CA VAL A 159 8.82 -5.62 5.12
C VAL A 159 7.83 -4.66 5.78
N GLU A 160 6.81 -5.21 6.39
CA GLU A 160 5.68 -4.52 7.01
C GLU A 160 4.90 -3.60 6.03
N ASN A 161 3.68 -3.22 6.39
CA ASN A 161 2.87 -2.25 5.64
C ASN A 161 2.70 -0.97 6.44
N GLU A 162 3.10 0.18 5.88
CA GLU A 162 2.96 1.50 6.49
C GLU A 162 3.32 1.53 8.00
N PRO A 163 4.49 1.00 8.41
CA PRO A 163 4.80 0.80 9.84
C PRO A 163 4.83 2.10 10.65
N PHE A 164 5.01 3.25 9.99
CA PHE A 164 5.04 4.56 10.63
C PHE A 164 3.67 5.27 10.65
N LEU A 165 2.63 4.69 10.05
CA LEU A 165 1.27 5.22 10.10
C LEU A 165 0.63 4.89 11.45
N ILE A 166 0.60 5.88 12.33
CA ILE A 166 0.05 5.75 13.69
C ILE A 166 -1.48 5.77 13.64
N ASN A 167 -2.12 4.96 14.48
CA ASN A 167 -3.57 4.92 14.68
C ASN A 167 -4.39 4.47 13.45
N PHE A 168 -3.79 3.68 12.57
CA PHE A 168 -4.48 3.01 11.48
C PHE A 168 -4.30 1.49 11.61
N GLY A 169 -5.41 0.75 11.43
CA GLY A 169 -5.44 -0.69 11.66
C GLY A 169 -5.60 -1.07 13.14
N GLU A 170 -5.74 -2.35 13.40
CA GLU A 170 -5.82 -2.95 14.75
C GLU A 170 -4.45 -3.52 15.11
N CYS A 171 -3.45 -2.65 15.19
CA CYS A 171 -2.06 -3.01 15.29
C CYS A 171 -1.42 -2.64 16.63
N PRO A 172 -0.43 -3.42 17.10
CA PRO A 172 0.43 -3.02 18.19
C PRO A 172 1.16 -1.71 17.85
N LYS A 173 1.61 -1.02 18.89
CA LYS A 173 2.45 0.16 18.69
C LYS A 173 3.76 -0.23 18.00
N LEU A 174 4.16 0.55 17.00
CA LEU A 174 5.42 0.33 16.26
C LEU A 174 6.62 0.21 17.21
N ASP A 175 7.34 -0.90 17.08
CA ASP A 175 8.69 -1.09 17.59
C ASP A 175 9.69 -0.90 16.43
N LYS A 176 10.40 0.23 16.43
CA LYS A 176 11.39 0.54 15.40
C LYS A 176 12.59 -0.41 15.42
N GLY A 177 12.94 -0.92 16.59
CA GLY A 177 14.04 -1.86 16.74
C GLY A 177 13.70 -3.21 16.13
N LEU A 178 12.46 -3.67 16.32
CA LEU A 178 11.95 -4.89 15.68
C LEU A 178 11.92 -4.74 14.15
N LEU A 179 11.38 -3.63 13.63
CA LEU A 179 11.39 -3.36 12.19
C LEU A 179 12.82 -3.37 11.61
N ASP A 180 13.77 -2.79 12.31
CA ASP A 180 15.17 -2.80 11.87
C ASP A 180 15.78 -4.22 11.89
N MET A 181 15.38 -5.08 12.85
CA MET A 181 15.77 -6.50 12.89
C MET A 181 15.13 -7.32 11.76
N GLU A 182 13.86 -7.10 11.46
CA GLU A 182 13.14 -7.75 10.35
C GLU A 182 13.83 -7.43 9.01
N ILE A 183 14.12 -6.17 8.75
CA ILE A 183 14.80 -5.72 7.53
C ILE A 183 16.22 -6.34 7.45
N ALA A 184 16.96 -6.33 8.55
CA ALA A 184 18.29 -6.94 8.59
C ALA A 184 18.25 -8.44 8.33
N LEU A 185 17.26 -9.15 8.89
CA LEU A 185 17.05 -10.56 8.67
C LEU A 185 16.80 -10.84 7.19
N VAL A 186 15.83 -10.15 6.57
CA VAL A 186 15.51 -10.36 5.15
C VAL A 186 16.73 -10.11 4.27
N LYS A 187 17.47 -9.01 4.50
CA LYS A 187 18.72 -8.70 3.77
C LYS A 187 19.82 -9.75 3.97
N SER A 188 19.85 -10.44 5.09
CA SER A 188 20.81 -11.52 5.34
C SER A 188 20.49 -12.81 4.58
N LEU A 189 19.21 -13.01 4.22
CA LEU A 189 18.71 -14.23 3.58
C LEU A 189 18.62 -14.13 2.05
N ASP A 190 18.41 -12.90 1.55
CA ASP A 190 18.24 -12.63 0.11
C ASP A 190 18.71 -11.21 -0.25
N ASN A 191 19.38 -11.08 -1.41
CA ASN A 191 19.95 -9.82 -1.89
C ASN A 191 18.95 -8.93 -2.66
N ARG A 192 17.69 -9.32 -2.80
CA ARG A 192 16.68 -8.51 -3.48
C ARG A 192 16.37 -7.24 -2.70
N PRO A 193 15.93 -6.18 -3.41
CA PRO A 193 15.65 -4.91 -2.77
C PRO A 193 14.50 -5.02 -1.76
N ILE A 194 14.61 -4.27 -0.67
CA ILE A 194 13.60 -4.14 0.37
C ILE A 194 12.69 -2.97 0.07
N VAL A 195 11.39 -3.25 0.03
CA VAL A 195 10.34 -2.23 0.00
C VAL A 195 9.92 -1.90 1.43
N VAL A 196 9.95 -0.62 1.79
CA VAL A 196 9.30 -0.12 3.00
C VAL A 196 8.31 0.96 2.59
N THR A 197 7.10 0.88 3.14
CA THR A 197 5.97 1.72 2.73
C THR A 197 5.59 2.74 3.79
N ASP A 198 4.95 3.82 3.38
CA ASP A 198 4.38 4.81 4.30
C ASP A 198 3.24 5.58 3.64
N SER A 199 2.31 6.12 4.46
CA SER A 199 1.17 6.87 3.98
C SER A 199 1.57 8.11 3.17
N GLY A 200 0.93 8.26 2.03
CA GLY A 200 1.15 9.41 1.16
C GLY A 200 0.76 10.72 1.80
N GLU A 201 -0.40 10.74 2.42
CA GLU A 201 -1.07 11.93 2.95
C GLU A 201 -0.68 12.21 4.41
N LEU A 202 -0.55 11.17 5.23
CA LEU A 202 -0.56 11.27 6.69
C LEU A 202 0.79 11.09 7.37
N SER A 203 1.83 10.60 6.67
CA SER A 203 3.14 10.29 7.24
C SER A 203 4.27 11.19 6.74
N ALA A 204 5.41 11.20 7.44
CA ALA A 204 6.54 12.06 7.10
C ALA A 204 7.50 11.48 6.04
N TRP A 205 7.40 10.21 5.66
CA TRP A 205 8.21 9.43 4.74
C TRP A 205 9.68 9.17 5.15
N VAL A 206 10.38 10.13 5.72
CA VAL A 206 11.82 10.04 6.02
C VAL A 206 12.18 8.79 6.83
N PRO A 207 11.44 8.40 7.89
CA PRO A 207 11.77 7.20 8.67
C PRO A 207 11.70 5.91 7.87
N ALA A 208 10.67 5.76 7.01
CA ALA A 208 10.50 4.60 6.14
C ALA A 208 11.52 4.64 4.98
N ALA A 209 11.67 5.78 4.31
CA ALA A 209 12.57 5.94 3.19
C ALA A 209 14.06 5.70 3.52
N ARG A 210 14.49 5.96 4.77
CA ARG A 210 15.84 5.64 5.24
C ARG A 210 16.13 4.14 5.36
N ARG A 211 15.10 3.32 5.42
CA ARG A 211 15.17 1.86 5.58
C ARG A 211 14.95 1.11 4.28
N ALA A 212 14.48 1.80 3.25
CA ALA A 212 14.04 1.24 1.99
C ALA A 212 15.14 1.28 0.92
N ASP A 213 15.28 0.20 0.16
CA ASP A 213 15.91 0.23 -1.15
C ASP A 213 14.90 0.73 -2.19
N ILE A 214 13.63 0.32 -2.06
CA ILE A 214 12.48 0.85 -2.79
C ILE A 214 11.50 1.47 -1.80
N PHE A 215 11.26 2.77 -1.89
CA PHE A 215 10.26 3.43 -1.05
C PHE A 215 8.89 3.40 -1.74
N GLY A 216 7.87 2.84 -1.05
CA GLY A 216 6.49 2.80 -1.49
C GLY A 216 5.62 3.82 -0.76
N THR A 217 4.82 4.59 -1.50
CA THR A 217 3.82 5.49 -0.91
C THR A 217 2.42 5.10 -1.32
N THR A 218 1.44 5.41 -0.47
CA THR A 218 0.03 5.36 -0.86
C THR A 218 -0.42 6.67 -1.51
N MET A 219 -1.52 6.65 -2.26
CA MET A 219 -2.19 7.82 -2.81
C MET A 219 -3.70 7.65 -2.70
N TYR A 220 -4.29 8.32 -1.72
CA TYR A 220 -5.72 8.38 -1.50
C TYR A 220 -6.20 9.83 -1.60
N ARG A 221 -7.35 10.05 -2.25
CA ARG A 221 -7.93 11.39 -2.38
C ARG A 221 -9.30 11.51 -1.74
N ASP A 222 -10.08 10.46 -1.84
CA ASP A 222 -11.45 10.44 -1.35
C ASP A 222 -11.61 9.29 -0.34
N THR A 223 -11.82 9.64 0.92
CA THR A 223 -11.90 8.68 2.03
C THR A 223 -13.07 8.98 2.95
N TYR A 224 -13.37 8.07 3.85
CA TYR A 224 -14.27 8.33 4.98
C TYR A 224 -13.45 8.50 6.26
N SER A 225 -13.62 9.62 6.94
CA SER A 225 -12.99 9.89 8.22
C SER A 225 -13.90 9.45 9.37
N LYS A 226 -13.50 8.42 10.11
CA LYS A 226 -14.20 7.98 11.33
C LYS A 226 -14.24 9.09 12.38
N LEU A 227 -13.19 9.93 12.48
CA LEU A 227 -13.10 11.04 13.41
C LEU A 227 -14.12 12.15 13.09
N LEU A 228 -14.20 12.53 11.80
CA LEU A 228 -15.13 13.56 11.33
C LEU A 228 -16.53 13.01 11.04
N ARG A 229 -16.69 11.68 11.02
CA ARG A 229 -17.92 10.99 10.61
C ARG A 229 -18.45 11.50 9.26
N SER A 230 -17.54 11.72 8.32
CA SER A 230 -17.83 12.33 7.03
C SER A 230 -16.88 11.85 5.95
N TYR A 231 -17.36 11.91 4.71
CA TYR A 231 -16.50 11.77 3.54
C TYR A 231 -15.59 12.97 3.41
N VAL A 232 -14.33 12.72 3.12
CA VAL A 232 -13.28 13.74 3.01
C VAL A 232 -12.60 13.61 1.67
N HIS A 233 -12.53 14.72 0.95
CA HIS A 233 -11.66 14.85 -0.20
C HIS A 233 -10.39 15.57 0.22
N TYR A 234 -9.23 14.92 0.09
CA TYR A 234 -7.94 15.58 0.37
C TYR A 234 -7.63 16.57 -0.74
N PRO A 235 -7.51 17.88 -0.43
CA PRO A 235 -7.20 18.92 -1.41
C PRO A 235 -5.70 18.90 -1.77
N ILE A 236 -5.20 17.71 -2.15
CA ILE A 236 -3.80 17.45 -2.46
C ILE A 236 -3.64 17.40 -3.97
N GLU A 237 -2.77 18.26 -4.48
CA GLU A 237 -2.42 18.30 -5.90
C GLU A 237 -1.27 17.32 -6.23
N PRO A 238 -1.12 16.87 -7.50
CA PRO A 238 -0.06 15.93 -7.87
C PRO A 238 1.35 16.41 -7.50
N GLY A 239 1.59 17.71 -7.57
CA GLY A 239 2.87 18.32 -7.20
C GLY A 239 3.26 18.16 -5.75
N PHE A 240 2.31 17.94 -4.84
CA PHE A 240 2.57 17.66 -3.44
C PHE A 240 3.44 16.41 -3.26
N PHE A 241 3.09 15.31 -3.93
CA PHE A 241 3.83 14.06 -3.83
C PHE A 241 5.27 14.19 -4.36
N ARG A 242 5.43 14.93 -5.47
CA ARG A 242 6.76 15.25 -6.00
C ARG A 242 7.57 16.11 -5.04
N PHE A 243 6.96 17.15 -4.49
CA PHE A 243 7.60 18.02 -3.51
C PHE A 243 8.04 17.22 -2.28
N LYS A 244 7.14 16.40 -1.74
CA LYS A 244 7.42 15.54 -0.57
C LYS A 244 8.55 14.55 -0.88
N LYS A 245 8.54 13.92 -2.06
CA LYS A 245 9.64 13.05 -2.54
C LYS A 245 10.98 13.82 -2.56
N ASN A 246 11.01 15.02 -3.14
CA ASN A 246 12.24 15.80 -3.25
C ASN A 246 12.79 16.21 -1.87
N ILE A 247 11.94 16.61 -0.94
CA ILE A 247 12.35 16.90 0.43
C ILE A 247 12.86 15.64 1.13
N THR A 248 12.16 14.51 0.98
CA THR A 248 12.57 13.25 1.61
C THR A 248 13.93 12.79 1.09
N ARG A 249 14.24 12.99 -0.19
CA ARG A 249 15.53 12.68 -0.81
C ARG A 249 16.71 13.47 -0.24
N LEU A 250 16.49 14.58 0.44
CA LEU A 250 17.55 15.28 1.16
C LEU A 250 18.03 14.52 2.41
N PHE A 251 17.24 13.58 2.90
CA PHE A 251 17.47 12.85 4.15
C PHE A 251 17.54 11.33 3.98
N SER A 252 17.31 10.83 2.78
CA SER A 252 17.26 9.39 2.47
C SER A 252 17.59 9.15 1.00
N SER A 253 17.99 7.93 0.65
CA SER A 253 18.47 7.58 -0.70
C SER A 253 17.90 6.26 -1.23
N PRO A 254 16.58 6.05 -1.23
CA PRO A 254 16.02 4.89 -1.92
C PRO A 254 16.40 4.93 -3.41
N GLU A 255 16.76 3.78 -3.95
CA GLU A 255 17.09 3.64 -5.37
C GLU A 255 15.86 3.86 -6.25
N LYS A 256 14.69 3.41 -5.75
CA LYS A 256 13.42 3.48 -6.47
C LYS A 256 12.30 4.03 -5.59
N TRP A 257 11.36 4.73 -6.24
CA TRP A 257 10.18 5.33 -5.62
C TRP A 257 8.93 4.85 -6.38
N VAL A 258 8.00 4.21 -5.68
CA VAL A 258 6.78 3.66 -6.26
C VAL A 258 5.54 4.15 -5.52
N VAL A 259 4.40 4.15 -6.19
CA VAL A 259 3.09 4.27 -5.55
C VAL A 259 2.58 2.86 -5.35
N ILE A 260 2.69 2.39 -4.11
CA ILE A 260 2.36 1.00 -3.77
C ILE A 260 0.87 0.76 -3.55
N GLU A 261 0.11 1.85 -3.33
CA GLU A 261 -1.35 1.83 -3.26
C GLU A 261 -1.89 3.10 -3.94
N LEU A 262 -2.36 2.95 -5.16
CA LEU A 262 -3.13 3.98 -5.85
C LEU A 262 -4.60 3.68 -5.64
N GLN A 263 -5.32 4.58 -4.97
CA GLN A 263 -6.75 4.40 -4.68
C GLN A 263 -7.55 4.06 -5.94
N ALA A 264 -8.20 2.91 -5.94
CA ALA A 264 -9.00 2.43 -7.05
C ALA A 264 -10.23 1.61 -6.60
N GLU A 265 -10.59 1.71 -5.30
CA GLU A 265 -11.81 1.14 -4.72
C GLU A 265 -12.50 2.14 -3.80
N PRO A 266 -13.79 1.96 -3.48
CA PRO A 266 -14.51 2.83 -2.56
C PRO A 266 -13.97 2.75 -1.13
N TRP A 267 -14.14 3.83 -0.41
CA TRP A 267 -13.87 3.90 1.02
C TRP A 267 -15.07 4.48 1.74
N GLY A 268 -15.59 3.78 2.76
CA GLY A 268 -16.81 4.18 3.46
C GLY A 268 -16.77 3.92 4.97
N PRO A 269 -17.88 4.23 5.66
CA PRO A 269 -18.02 4.00 7.11
C PRO A 269 -18.09 2.52 7.50
N VAL A 270 -18.50 1.67 6.56
CA VAL A 270 -18.59 0.21 6.65
C VAL A 270 -17.91 -0.41 5.42
N PRO A 271 -17.68 -1.73 5.38
CA PRO A 271 -17.17 -2.39 4.18
C PRO A 271 -18.00 -2.02 2.94
N PHE A 272 -17.34 -1.73 1.83
CA PHE A 272 -17.99 -1.14 0.66
C PHE A 272 -19.05 -2.03 0.01
N GLN A 273 -18.99 -3.36 0.19
CA GLN A 273 -20.01 -4.29 -0.28
C GLN A 273 -21.36 -4.10 0.46
N GLU A 274 -21.34 -3.53 1.66
CA GLU A 274 -22.54 -3.19 2.45
C GLU A 274 -23.11 -1.80 2.08
N LEU A 275 -22.35 -1.00 1.35
CA LEU A 275 -22.75 0.34 0.94
C LEU A 275 -23.63 0.32 -0.31
N PRO A 276 -24.70 1.13 -0.37
CA PRO A 276 -25.41 1.38 -1.61
C PRO A 276 -24.47 1.95 -2.69
N LYS A 277 -24.71 1.62 -3.96
CA LYS A 277 -23.88 2.14 -5.08
C LYS A 277 -23.68 3.66 -5.00
N LYS A 278 -24.73 4.42 -4.69
CA LYS A 278 -24.65 5.88 -4.57
C LYS A 278 -23.61 6.33 -3.53
N GLU A 279 -23.44 5.59 -2.44
CA GLU A 279 -22.43 5.90 -1.43
C GLU A 279 -21.03 5.47 -1.87
N ARG A 280 -20.89 4.31 -2.53
CA ARG A 280 -19.62 3.90 -3.12
C ARG A 280 -19.11 4.94 -4.13
N ASP A 281 -20.01 5.49 -4.94
CA ASP A 281 -19.69 6.51 -5.95
C ASP A 281 -19.17 7.83 -5.33
N ILE A 282 -19.44 8.10 -4.03
CA ILE A 282 -18.89 9.30 -3.36
C ILE A 282 -17.37 9.28 -3.31
N THR A 283 -16.76 8.11 -3.09
CA THR A 283 -15.31 7.98 -2.99
C THR A 283 -14.69 7.32 -4.21
N MET A 284 -15.43 6.50 -4.97
CA MET A 284 -14.93 5.86 -6.18
C MET A 284 -16.07 5.62 -7.19
N SER A 285 -16.39 6.64 -7.97
CA SER A 285 -17.14 6.49 -9.23
C SER A 285 -16.19 6.17 -10.38
N LEU A 286 -16.71 5.77 -11.53
CA LEU A 286 -15.88 5.52 -12.72
C LEU A 286 -15.10 6.78 -13.16
N ASP A 287 -15.70 7.98 -13.03
CA ASP A 287 -15.01 9.22 -13.31
C ASP A 287 -13.87 9.47 -12.31
N LYS A 288 -14.10 9.23 -11.02
CA LYS A 288 -13.04 9.33 -10.01
C LYS A 288 -11.92 8.32 -10.24
N PHE A 289 -12.23 7.12 -10.70
CA PHE A 289 -11.21 6.14 -11.10
C PHE A 289 -10.32 6.70 -12.22
N LYS A 290 -10.92 7.25 -13.27
CA LYS A 290 -10.18 7.89 -14.38
C LYS A 290 -9.38 9.09 -13.90
N ASP A 291 -9.97 9.92 -13.04
CA ASP A 291 -9.29 11.07 -12.44
C ASP A 291 -8.09 10.67 -11.59
N MET A 292 -8.15 9.53 -10.86
CA MET A 292 -7.02 9.00 -10.10
C MET A 292 -5.88 8.53 -11.02
N ILE A 293 -6.19 7.89 -12.13
CA ILE A 293 -5.19 7.52 -13.14
C ILE A 293 -4.53 8.77 -13.72
N ASP A 294 -5.32 9.77 -14.11
CA ASP A 294 -4.77 11.03 -14.62
C ASP A 294 -4.00 11.82 -13.59
N PHE A 295 -4.43 11.79 -12.33
CA PHE A 295 -3.70 12.37 -11.21
C PHE A 295 -2.33 11.70 -11.05
N SER A 296 -2.30 10.37 -11.04
CA SER A 296 -1.07 9.59 -10.86
C SER A 296 0.00 9.95 -11.88
N ARG A 297 -0.39 10.11 -13.16
CA ARG A 297 0.47 10.49 -14.30
C ARG A 297 1.16 11.85 -14.11
N LYS A 298 0.63 12.70 -13.25
CA LYS A 298 1.12 14.08 -13.01
C LYS A 298 2.03 14.19 -11.79
N THR A 299 2.21 13.11 -11.03
CA THR A 299 2.96 13.12 -9.75
C THR A 299 4.47 12.99 -9.92
N GLY A 300 4.95 12.51 -11.08
CA GLY A 300 6.36 12.25 -11.35
C GLY A 300 6.87 10.93 -10.77
N PHE A 301 5.97 10.02 -10.39
CA PHE A 301 6.27 8.61 -10.17
C PHE A 301 6.11 7.84 -11.48
N LYS A 302 6.74 6.67 -11.58
CA LYS A 302 6.73 5.87 -12.81
C LYS A 302 6.08 4.50 -12.63
N GLU A 303 5.94 4.03 -11.41
CA GLU A 303 5.36 2.73 -11.12
C GLU A 303 4.28 2.85 -10.06
N PHE A 304 3.13 2.24 -10.34
CA PHE A 304 1.92 2.35 -9.56
C PHE A 304 1.29 0.97 -9.38
N TYR A 305 0.89 0.64 -8.14
CA TYR A 305 0.08 -0.52 -7.83
C TYR A 305 -1.32 -0.06 -7.45
N LEU A 306 -2.32 -0.44 -8.24
CA LEU A 306 -3.71 -0.08 -7.99
C LEU A 306 -4.25 -0.92 -6.83
N TRP A 307 -5.02 -0.25 -5.98
CA TRP A 307 -5.67 -0.83 -4.82
C TRP A 307 -7.16 -0.98 -5.06
N GLY A 308 -7.65 -2.23 -5.22
CA GLY A 308 -9.07 -2.50 -5.41
C GLY A 308 -9.41 -3.41 -6.59
N VAL A 309 -8.47 -4.24 -7.08
CA VAL A 309 -8.72 -5.12 -8.22
C VAL A 309 -9.82 -6.15 -7.92
N GLU A 310 -9.93 -6.60 -6.66
CA GLU A 310 -10.98 -7.51 -6.21
C GLU A 310 -12.36 -6.85 -6.32
N TRP A 311 -12.44 -5.53 -5.99
CA TRP A 311 -13.67 -4.77 -6.10
C TRP A 311 -14.12 -4.59 -7.55
N TRP A 312 -13.20 -4.36 -8.52
CA TRP A 312 -13.57 -4.26 -9.94
C TRP A 312 -14.14 -5.57 -10.45
N TYR A 313 -13.55 -6.71 -10.03
CA TYR A 313 -14.04 -8.02 -10.37
C TYR A 313 -15.42 -8.28 -9.74
N TRP A 314 -15.62 -7.90 -8.50
CA TRP A 314 -16.88 -7.99 -7.78
C TRP A 314 -17.98 -7.13 -8.43
N GLU A 315 -17.69 -5.87 -8.80
CA GLU A 315 -18.63 -5.02 -9.54
C GLU A 315 -19.07 -5.69 -10.86
N TRP A 316 -18.13 -6.30 -11.57
CA TRP A 316 -18.41 -6.99 -12.81
C TRP A 316 -19.26 -8.27 -12.60
N LYS A 317 -18.80 -9.18 -11.73
CA LYS A 317 -19.40 -10.50 -11.60
C LYS A 317 -20.67 -10.53 -10.75
N VAL A 318 -20.76 -9.70 -9.71
CA VAL A 318 -21.88 -9.67 -8.77
C VAL A 318 -22.91 -8.59 -9.15
N ASN A 319 -22.44 -7.39 -9.53
CA ASN A 319 -23.33 -6.27 -9.85
C ASN A 319 -23.58 -6.08 -11.35
N GLY A 320 -22.93 -6.84 -12.22
CA GLY A 320 -23.05 -6.73 -13.67
C GLY A 320 -22.42 -5.45 -14.26
N ASP A 321 -21.60 -4.72 -13.48
CA ASP A 321 -20.97 -3.47 -13.91
C ASP A 321 -19.48 -3.69 -14.24
N GLY A 322 -19.19 -4.11 -15.48
CA GLY A 322 -17.84 -4.38 -15.96
C GLY A 322 -16.98 -3.15 -16.29
N ARG A 323 -17.52 -1.92 -16.16
CA ARG A 323 -16.84 -0.71 -16.63
C ARG A 323 -15.51 -0.42 -15.94
N PHE A 324 -15.36 -0.74 -14.65
CA PHE A 324 -14.08 -0.60 -13.94
C PHE A 324 -13.05 -1.60 -14.45
N TRP A 325 -13.46 -2.85 -14.68
CA TRP A 325 -12.59 -3.89 -15.23
C TRP A 325 -12.09 -3.53 -16.63
N GLU A 326 -13.00 -3.09 -17.51
CA GLU A 326 -12.65 -2.63 -18.86
C GLU A 326 -11.73 -1.41 -18.85
N GLU A 327 -11.99 -0.43 -17.96
CA GLU A 327 -11.16 0.79 -17.88
C GLU A 327 -9.76 0.46 -17.34
N ALA A 328 -9.67 -0.38 -16.30
CA ALA A 328 -8.41 -0.86 -15.75
C ALA A 328 -7.61 -1.66 -16.78
N GLY A 329 -8.24 -2.49 -17.60
CA GLY A 329 -7.59 -3.28 -18.65
C GLY A 329 -6.81 -2.46 -19.68
N LYS A 330 -7.10 -1.16 -19.79
CA LYS A 330 -6.36 -0.24 -20.69
C LYS A 330 -4.98 0.15 -20.13
N LEU A 331 -4.65 -0.24 -18.90
CA LEU A 331 -3.42 0.15 -18.20
C LEU A 331 -2.32 -0.90 -18.30
N PHE A 332 -2.68 -2.16 -18.62
CA PHE A 332 -1.82 -3.35 -18.61
C PHE A 332 -1.49 -3.92 -20.03
#